data_a16526b709af78aa99d3006736079da7
#
_entry.id   a16526b709af78aa99d3006736079da7
#
_cell.length_a   1.000
_cell.length_b   1.000
_cell.length_c   1.000
_cell.angle_alpha   90.00
_cell.angle_beta   90.00
_cell.angle_gamma   90.00
#
_symmetry.space_group_name_H-M   'P 1'
#
loop_
_entity.id
_entity.type
_entity.pdbx_description
1 polymer ?
#
loop_
_entity_poly.entity_id
_entity_poly.type
_entity_poly.pdbx_seq_one_letter_code
_entity_poly.pdbx_strand_id
1 'polypeptide(L)'
;LGSSVVALGNNMATTESDTVAMGMRIAAAGTQVKLSQADIMAYAASLSSVGIEAEAGGSAFSKLLVNMQLAAETGKGLSGYAKTAGMSEQEFQTAFKNSPTTAINAFLAGLNDTERNGKSAIAVLNDMGIKETRLRDTLLRAANASDLFADALQISNSAWEENTALANEA
;
A
#
# COMPACT_ATOMS: atom_id res chain seq x y z
N LEU A 1 13.00 10.40 -7.58
CA LEU A 1 11.99 9.55 -8.24
C LEU A 1 12.62 8.54 -9.19
N GLY A 2 13.43 9.01 -10.14
CA GLY A 2 14.10 8.13 -11.10
C GLY A 2 14.96 7.06 -10.44
N SER A 3 15.74 7.43 -9.41
CA SER A 3 16.57 6.47 -8.66
C SER A 3 15.74 5.40 -7.95
N SER A 4 14.60 5.77 -7.38
CA SER A 4 13.70 4.82 -6.74
C SER A 4 13.11 3.83 -7.75
N VAL A 5 12.68 4.32 -8.91
CA VAL A 5 12.11 3.48 -9.98
C VAL A 5 13.14 2.48 -10.50
N VAL A 6 14.37 2.93 -10.75
CA VAL A 6 15.48 2.07 -11.22
C VAL A 6 15.83 1.02 -10.16
N ALA A 7 15.99 1.43 -8.91
CA ALA A 7 16.32 0.51 -7.81
C ALA A 7 15.24 -0.55 -7.64
N LEU A 8 13.96 -0.19 -7.71
CA LEU A 8 12.85 -1.12 -7.62
C LEU A 8 12.85 -2.10 -8.80
N GLY A 9 13.06 -1.61 -10.03
CA GLY A 9 13.14 -2.45 -11.21
C GLY A 9 14.30 -3.46 -11.16
N ASN A 10 15.41 -3.08 -10.54
CA ASN A 10 16.58 -3.96 -10.38
C ASN A 10 16.38 -5.04 -9.32
N ASN A 11 15.47 -4.83 -8.38
CA ASN A 11 15.29 -5.71 -7.20
C ASN A 11 13.96 -6.44 -7.16
N MET A 12 13.04 -6.15 -8.07
CA MET A 12 11.70 -6.73 -8.07
C MET A 12 11.29 -7.22 -9.47
N ALA A 13 10.34 -8.14 -9.52
CA ALA A 13 9.82 -8.73 -10.76
C ALA A 13 8.84 -7.78 -11.45
N THR A 14 9.30 -6.58 -11.78
CA THR A 14 8.50 -5.55 -12.47
C THR A 14 9.40 -4.73 -13.40
N THR A 15 8.80 -4.03 -14.35
CA THR A 15 9.51 -3.09 -15.21
C THR A 15 9.39 -1.67 -14.69
N GLU A 16 10.31 -0.79 -15.05
CA GLU A 16 10.23 0.63 -14.71
C GLU A 16 8.95 1.25 -15.27
N SER A 17 8.59 0.88 -16.49
CA SER A 17 7.38 1.37 -17.17
C SER A 17 6.11 0.98 -16.39
N ASP A 18 6.01 -0.26 -15.96
CA ASP A 18 4.86 -0.75 -15.19
C ASP A 18 4.76 -0.07 -13.82
N THR A 19 5.90 0.12 -13.16
CA THR A 19 5.97 0.82 -11.87
C THR A 19 5.49 2.26 -12.01
N VAL A 20 5.95 2.97 -13.02
CA VAL A 20 5.53 4.36 -13.26
C VAL A 20 4.04 4.44 -13.59
N ALA A 21 3.54 3.54 -14.46
CA ALA A 21 2.12 3.51 -14.83
C ALA A 21 1.24 3.28 -13.60
N MET A 22 1.60 2.33 -12.74
CA MET A 22 0.88 2.07 -11.48
C MET A 22 0.98 3.29 -10.54
N GLY A 23 2.18 3.84 -10.38
CA GLY A 23 2.42 5.01 -9.53
C GLY A 23 1.58 6.22 -9.92
N MET A 24 1.43 6.46 -11.21
CA MET A 24 0.57 7.55 -11.70
C MET A 24 -0.89 7.36 -11.31
N ARG A 25 -1.36 6.13 -11.24
CA ARG A 25 -2.74 5.83 -10.86
C ARG A 25 -3.00 6.03 -9.37
N ILE A 26 -2.00 5.82 -8.52
CA ILE A 26 -2.17 5.95 -7.07
C ILE A 26 -1.63 7.28 -6.51
N ALA A 27 -0.99 8.10 -7.34
CA ALA A 27 -0.29 9.31 -6.91
C ALA A 27 -1.20 10.31 -6.20
N ALA A 28 -2.38 10.60 -6.75
CA ALA A 28 -3.29 11.58 -6.17
C ALA A 28 -3.76 11.17 -4.76
N ALA A 29 -4.25 9.94 -4.63
CA ALA A 29 -4.70 9.41 -3.34
C ALA A 29 -3.53 9.24 -2.37
N GLY A 30 -2.38 8.77 -2.86
CA GLY A 30 -1.17 8.60 -2.06
C GLY A 30 -0.69 9.93 -1.47
N THR A 31 -0.65 10.98 -2.26
CA THR A 31 -0.28 12.32 -1.81
C THR A 31 -1.28 12.85 -0.79
N GLN A 32 -2.56 12.62 -1.02
CA GLN A 32 -3.63 13.05 -0.10
C GLN A 32 -3.48 12.41 1.29
N VAL A 33 -3.09 11.16 1.36
CA VAL A 33 -2.84 10.46 2.64
C VAL A 33 -1.40 10.64 3.14
N LYS A 34 -0.63 11.52 2.51
CA LYS A 34 0.72 11.94 2.90
C LYS A 34 1.80 10.86 2.72
N LEU A 35 1.62 9.99 1.74
CA LEU A 35 2.70 9.11 1.30
C LEU A 35 3.73 9.94 0.52
N SER A 36 5.01 9.65 0.74
CA SER A 36 6.08 10.25 -0.08
C SER A 36 6.05 9.67 -1.50
N GLN A 37 6.71 10.33 -2.44
CA GLN A 37 6.84 9.78 -3.80
C GLN A 37 7.57 8.43 -3.78
N ALA A 38 8.58 8.29 -2.93
CA ALA A 38 9.29 7.02 -2.77
C ALA A 38 8.36 5.90 -2.26
N ASP A 39 7.48 6.21 -1.32
CA ASP A 39 6.48 5.27 -0.80
C ASP A 39 5.49 4.85 -1.90
N ILE A 40 5.00 5.82 -2.68
CA ILE A 40 4.07 5.57 -3.79
C ILE A 40 4.71 4.63 -4.81
N MET A 41 5.97 4.87 -5.17
CA MET A 41 6.69 4.01 -6.12
C MET A 41 6.92 2.61 -5.54
N ALA A 42 7.19 2.49 -4.25
CA ALA A 42 7.34 1.20 -3.59
C ALA A 42 6.06 0.36 -3.66
N TYR A 43 4.92 0.95 -3.36
CA TYR A 43 3.63 0.28 -3.51
C TYR A 43 3.34 -0.07 -4.97
N ALA A 44 3.63 0.86 -5.88
CA ALA A 44 3.44 0.65 -7.31
C ALA A 44 4.24 -0.56 -7.82
N ALA A 45 5.50 -0.66 -7.45
CA ALA A 45 6.36 -1.78 -7.84
C ALA A 45 5.88 -3.10 -7.22
N SER A 46 5.48 -3.09 -5.95
CA SER A 46 4.98 -4.27 -5.26
C SER A 46 3.70 -4.81 -5.90
N LEU A 47 2.74 -3.94 -6.17
CA LEU A 47 1.48 -4.31 -6.82
C LEU A 47 1.72 -4.83 -8.24
N SER A 48 2.57 -4.16 -9.00
CA SER A 48 2.93 -4.56 -10.36
C SER A 48 3.65 -5.90 -10.38
N SER A 49 4.55 -6.15 -9.43
CA SER A 49 5.35 -7.38 -9.36
C SER A 49 4.50 -8.65 -9.15
N VAL A 50 3.31 -8.52 -8.61
CA VAL A 50 2.38 -9.65 -8.41
C VAL A 50 1.30 -9.71 -9.51
N GLY A 51 1.51 -8.99 -10.61
CA GLY A 51 0.65 -9.07 -11.79
C GLY A 51 -0.63 -8.25 -11.73
N ILE A 52 -0.71 -7.26 -10.83
CA ILE A 52 -1.85 -6.37 -10.78
C ILE A 52 -1.70 -5.31 -11.88
N GLU A 53 -2.74 -5.15 -12.71
CA GLU A 53 -2.75 -4.15 -13.77
C GLU A 53 -2.85 -2.73 -13.20
N ALA A 54 -2.13 -1.79 -13.82
CA ALA A 54 -2.07 -0.40 -13.37
C ALA A 54 -3.45 0.26 -13.28
N GLU A 55 -4.28 0.12 -14.32
CA GLU A 55 -5.57 0.81 -14.37
C GLU A 55 -6.55 0.28 -13.31
N ALA A 56 -6.82 -1.00 -13.33
CA ALA A 56 -7.79 -1.60 -12.40
C ALA A 56 -7.25 -1.64 -10.98
N GLY A 57 -6.01 -2.10 -10.80
CA GLY A 57 -5.39 -2.27 -9.49
C GLY A 57 -5.01 -0.95 -8.84
N GLY A 58 -4.48 -0.02 -9.62
CA GLY A 58 -4.13 1.32 -9.12
C GLY A 58 -5.36 2.06 -8.62
N SER A 59 -6.47 2.00 -9.35
CA SER A 59 -7.73 2.60 -8.94
C SER A 59 -8.28 1.96 -7.67
N ALA A 60 -8.21 0.64 -7.56
CA ALA A 60 -8.66 -0.09 -6.37
C ALA A 60 -7.80 0.26 -5.15
N PHE A 61 -6.49 0.32 -5.30
CA PHE A 61 -5.58 0.69 -4.21
C PHE A 61 -5.80 2.14 -3.76
N SER A 62 -6.01 3.06 -4.71
CA SER A 62 -6.37 4.45 -4.41
C SER A 62 -7.64 4.54 -3.59
N LYS A 63 -8.65 3.75 -3.92
CA LYS A 63 -9.91 3.69 -3.18
C LYS A 63 -9.69 3.20 -1.76
N LEU A 64 -8.81 2.21 -1.56
CA LEU A 64 -8.43 1.74 -0.23
C LEU A 64 -7.83 2.88 0.61
N LEU A 65 -6.89 3.64 0.05
CA LEU A 65 -6.25 4.75 0.76
C LEU A 65 -7.28 5.80 1.20
N VAL A 66 -8.18 6.18 0.31
CA VAL A 66 -9.24 7.15 0.61
C VAL A 66 -10.19 6.60 1.68
N ASN A 67 -10.60 5.34 1.57
CA ASN A 67 -11.48 4.71 2.56
C ASN A 67 -10.82 4.63 3.94
N MET A 68 -9.53 4.32 4.01
CA MET A 68 -8.79 4.34 5.28
C MET A 68 -8.74 5.74 5.88
N GLN A 69 -8.50 6.76 5.06
CA GLN A 69 -8.48 8.14 5.53
C GLN A 69 -9.83 8.56 6.11
N LEU A 70 -10.91 8.26 5.40
CA LEU A 70 -12.25 8.57 5.87
C LEU A 70 -12.56 7.85 7.19
N ALA A 71 -12.18 6.59 7.30
CA ALA A 71 -12.35 5.82 8.54
C ALA A 71 -11.55 6.45 9.69
N ALA A 72 -10.29 6.82 9.45
CA ALA A 72 -9.44 7.43 10.46
C ALA A 72 -9.96 8.81 10.90
N GLU A 73 -10.52 9.61 9.98
CA GLU A 73 -11.03 10.94 10.29
C GLU A 73 -12.40 10.91 10.96
N THR A 74 -13.30 10.05 10.49
CA THR A 74 -14.70 10.04 10.95
C THR A 74 -14.99 8.99 12.00
N GLY A 75 -14.13 7.99 12.15
CA GLY A 75 -14.38 6.83 13.01
C GLY A 75 -15.31 5.79 12.40
N LYS A 76 -15.97 6.12 11.29
CA LYS A 76 -16.93 5.23 10.64
C LYS A 76 -16.20 4.15 9.86
N GLY A 77 -16.42 2.88 10.22
CA GLY A 77 -15.75 1.74 9.60
C GLY A 77 -14.32 1.52 10.12
N LEU A 78 -13.87 2.32 11.07
CA LEU A 78 -12.51 2.25 11.61
C LEU A 78 -12.23 0.91 12.30
N SER A 79 -13.22 0.34 13.01
CA SER A 79 -13.03 -0.91 13.75
C SER A 79 -12.57 -2.07 12.88
N GLY A 80 -13.08 -2.17 11.65
CA GLY A 80 -12.70 -3.22 10.70
C GLY A 80 -11.23 -3.13 10.29
N TYR A 81 -10.77 -1.93 9.96
CA TYR A 81 -9.37 -1.70 9.61
C TYR A 81 -8.44 -1.96 10.79
N ALA A 82 -8.77 -1.40 11.95
CA ALA A 82 -7.96 -1.54 13.15
C ALA A 82 -7.87 -3.01 13.60
N LYS A 83 -8.99 -3.69 13.69
CA LYS A 83 -9.04 -5.10 14.10
C LYS A 83 -8.23 -5.98 13.17
N THR A 84 -8.38 -5.80 11.87
CA THR A 84 -7.61 -6.56 10.87
C THR A 84 -6.12 -6.28 10.99
N ALA A 85 -5.75 -5.03 11.24
CA ALA A 85 -4.35 -4.62 11.44
C ALA A 85 -3.77 -5.07 12.80
N GLY A 86 -4.58 -5.62 13.68
CA GLY A 86 -4.14 -6.02 15.02
C GLY A 86 -3.92 -4.83 15.96
N MET A 87 -4.65 -3.75 15.76
CA MET A 87 -4.54 -2.51 16.51
C MET A 87 -5.87 -2.12 17.15
N SER A 88 -5.81 -1.31 18.19
CA SER A 88 -6.99 -0.58 18.67
C SER A 88 -7.35 0.50 17.63
N GLU A 89 -8.57 1.01 17.68
CA GLU A 89 -8.99 2.11 16.80
C GLU A 89 -8.09 3.33 16.96
N GLN A 90 -7.74 3.67 18.19
CA GLN A 90 -6.86 4.80 18.47
C GLN A 90 -5.44 4.57 17.94
N GLU A 91 -4.90 3.38 18.12
CA GLU A 91 -3.59 3.01 17.57
C GLU A 91 -3.57 3.12 16.04
N PHE A 92 -4.63 2.65 15.38
CA PHE A 92 -4.73 2.73 13.92
C PHE A 92 -4.81 4.19 13.45
N GLN A 93 -5.64 5.02 14.09
CA GLN A 93 -5.75 6.45 13.78
C GLN A 93 -4.39 7.14 13.91
N THR A 94 -3.69 6.90 15.00
CA THR A 94 -2.38 7.50 15.26
C THR A 94 -1.35 7.03 14.24
N ALA A 95 -1.32 5.74 13.95
CA ALA A 95 -0.41 5.17 12.95
C ALA A 95 -0.69 5.75 11.56
N PHE A 96 -1.93 5.78 11.14
CA PHE A 96 -2.30 6.30 9.83
C PHE A 96 -1.94 7.79 9.68
N LYS A 97 -2.13 8.58 10.72
CA LYS A 97 -1.80 10.00 10.72
C LYS A 97 -0.30 10.26 10.67
N ASN A 98 0.48 9.53 11.47
CA ASN A 98 1.92 9.79 11.64
C ASN A 98 2.80 8.99 10.69
N SER A 99 2.38 7.78 10.32
CA SER A 99 3.09 6.88 9.42
C SER A 99 2.09 6.02 8.65
N PRO A 100 1.49 6.57 7.57
CA PRO A 100 0.45 5.85 6.83
C PRO A 100 0.90 4.47 6.36
N THR A 101 2.17 4.30 5.98
CA THR A 101 2.71 3.00 5.56
C THR A 101 2.59 1.94 6.65
N THR A 102 2.78 2.31 7.92
CA THR A 102 2.63 1.39 9.05
C THR A 102 1.21 0.85 9.13
N ALA A 103 0.20 1.71 9.02
CA ALA A 103 -1.20 1.30 9.09
C ALA A 103 -1.60 0.46 7.86
N ILE A 104 -1.19 0.88 6.67
CA ILE A 104 -1.50 0.18 5.42
C ILE A 104 -0.89 -1.22 5.43
N ASN A 105 0.38 -1.32 5.78
CA ASN A 105 1.09 -2.60 5.80
C ASN A 105 0.55 -3.52 6.89
N ALA A 106 0.22 -2.99 8.07
CA ALA A 106 -0.39 -3.77 9.15
C ALA A 106 -1.75 -4.34 8.74
N PHE A 107 -2.56 -3.54 8.05
CA PHE A 107 -3.84 -4.02 7.53
C PHE A 107 -3.67 -5.17 6.53
N LEU A 108 -2.79 -4.99 5.55
CA LEU A 108 -2.56 -5.99 4.51
C LEU A 108 -1.93 -7.27 5.09
N ALA A 109 -0.97 -7.14 5.99
CA ALA A 109 -0.37 -8.28 6.69
C ALA A 109 -1.41 -9.02 7.55
N GLY A 110 -2.26 -8.28 8.26
CA GLY A 110 -3.34 -8.86 9.05
C GLY A 110 -4.36 -9.61 8.21
N LEU A 111 -4.68 -9.09 7.04
CA LEU A 111 -5.58 -9.74 6.09
C LEU A 111 -4.97 -11.06 5.59
N ASN A 112 -3.67 -11.08 5.31
CA ASN A 112 -2.95 -12.29 4.93
C ASN A 112 -2.91 -13.32 6.07
N ASP A 113 -2.69 -12.88 7.32
CA ASP A 113 -2.69 -13.75 8.50
C ASP A 113 -4.05 -14.41 8.74
N THR A 114 -5.13 -13.73 8.38
CA THR A 114 -6.50 -14.27 8.46
C THR A 114 -6.60 -15.57 7.64
N GLU A 115 -6.06 -15.57 6.43
CA GLU A 115 -6.02 -16.77 5.59
C GLU A 115 -5.17 -17.88 6.20
N ARG A 116 -4.00 -17.53 6.75
CA ARG A 116 -3.10 -18.50 7.41
C ARG A 116 -3.76 -19.16 8.62
N ASN A 117 -4.64 -18.44 9.31
CA ASN A 117 -5.36 -18.94 10.48
C ASN A 117 -6.65 -19.70 10.13
N GLY A 118 -6.89 -20.00 8.86
CA GLY A 118 -8.04 -20.75 8.39
C GLY A 118 -9.34 -19.94 8.33
N LYS A 119 -9.26 -18.63 8.52
CA LYS A 119 -10.40 -17.73 8.35
C LYS A 119 -10.39 -17.17 6.95
N SER A 120 -11.55 -16.79 6.43
CA SER A 120 -11.65 -16.25 5.09
C SER A 120 -11.40 -14.75 5.08
N ALA A 121 -10.37 -14.29 4.35
CA ALA A 121 -10.14 -12.88 4.11
C ALA A 121 -11.30 -12.25 3.33
N ILE A 122 -11.95 -13.01 2.45
CA ILE A 122 -13.15 -12.56 1.74
C ILE A 122 -14.26 -12.22 2.73
N ALA A 123 -14.47 -13.06 3.74
CA ALA A 123 -15.50 -12.82 4.77
C ALA A 123 -15.17 -11.55 5.58
N VAL A 124 -13.91 -11.35 5.95
CA VAL A 124 -13.46 -10.14 6.65
C VAL A 124 -13.76 -8.89 5.83
N LEU A 125 -13.38 -8.89 4.55
CA LEU A 125 -13.65 -7.76 3.65
C LEU A 125 -15.14 -7.52 3.46
N ASN A 126 -15.93 -8.59 3.34
CA ASN A 126 -17.39 -8.49 3.24
C ASN A 126 -17.99 -7.84 4.49
N ASP A 127 -17.54 -8.24 5.68
CA ASP A 127 -18.01 -7.66 6.95
C ASP A 127 -17.64 -6.18 7.08
N MET A 128 -16.55 -5.75 6.45
CA MET A 128 -16.14 -4.35 6.38
C MET A 128 -16.89 -3.55 5.33
N GLY A 129 -17.77 -4.18 4.55
CA GLY A 129 -18.49 -3.52 3.46
C GLY A 129 -17.72 -3.43 2.15
N ILE A 130 -16.58 -4.09 2.04
CA ILE A 130 -15.76 -4.13 0.83
C ILE A 130 -16.23 -5.29 -0.04
N LYS A 131 -17.22 -5.01 -0.91
CA LYS A 131 -17.92 -6.02 -1.71
C LYS A 131 -17.62 -5.92 -3.20
N GLU A 132 -17.01 -4.83 -3.63
CA GLU A 132 -16.65 -4.63 -5.04
C GLU A 132 -15.56 -5.63 -5.45
N THR A 133 -15.82 -6.39 -6.51
CA THR A 133 -14.96 -7.50 -6.95
C THR A 133 -13.53 -7.05 -7.23
N ARG A 134 -13.34 -5.96 -7.97
CA ARG A 134 -11.99 -5.47 -8.33
C ARG A 134 -11.20 -5.02 -7.12
N LEU A 135 -11.84 -4.28 -6.23
CA LEU A 135 -11.20 -3.82 -5.00
C LEU A 135 -10.81 -5.01 -4.13
N ARG A 136 -11.75 -5.93 -3.94
CA ARG A 136 -11.51 -7.14 -3.15
C ARG A 136 -10.38 -7.99 -3.72
N ASP A 137 -10.38 -8.25 -5.03
CA ASP A 137 -9.31 -9.03 -5.68
C ASP A 137 -7.96 -8.36 -5.55
N THR A 138 -7.89 -7.04 -5.73
CA THR A 138 -6.65 -6.28 -5.54
C THR A 138 -6.15 -6.38 -4.11
N LEU A 139 -7.03 -6.23 -3.12
CA LEU A 139 -6.65 -6.32 -1.71
C LEU A 139 -6.16 -7.71 -1.32
N LEU A 140 -6.78 -8.77 -1.84
CA LEU A 140 -6.36 -10.14 -1.57
C LEU A 140 -4.98 -10.42 -2.17
N ARG A 141 -4.72 -9.95 -3.39
CA ARG A 141 -3.39 -10.07 -4.01
C ARG A 141 -2.35 -9.23 -3.27
N ALA A 142 -2.69 -8.02 -2.90
CA ALA A 142 -1.83 -7.16 -2.11
C ALA A 142 -1.52 -7.76 -0.74
N ALA A 143 -2.50 -8.38 -0.10
CA ALA A 143 -2.32 -9.07 1.18
C ALA A 143 -1.32 -10.22 1.04
N ASN A 144 -1.45 -11.04 0.00
CA ASN A 144 -0.51 -12.13 -0.27
C ASN A 144 0.91 -11.64 -0.55
N ALA A 145 1.05 -10.43 -1.06
CA ALA A 145 2.33 -9.78 -1.36
C ALA A 145 2.83 -8.87 -0.23
N SER A 146 2.17 -8.89 0.93
CA SER A 146 2.46 -7.93 2.02
C SER A 146 3.93 -7.94 2.48
N ASP A 147 4.61 -9.07 2.41
CA ASP A 147 6.03 -9.17 2.75
C ASP A 147 6.92 -8.35 1.81
N LEU A 148 6.48 -8.11 0.58
CA LEU A 148 7.23 -7.33 -0.41
C LEU A 148 7.19 -5.83 -0.12
N PHE A 149 6.14 -5.33 0.52
CA PHE A 149 5.97 -3.89 0.73
C PHE A 149 7.06 -3.30 1.62
N ALA A 150 7.41 -3.98 2.70
CA ALA A 150 8.47 -3.52 3.60
C ALA A 150 9.81 -3.39 2.87
N ASP A 151 10.18 -4.42 2.10
CA ASP A 151 11.42 -4.43 1.32
C ASP A 151 11.39 -3.35 0.24
N ALA A 152 10.28 -3.22 -0.48
CA ALA A 152 10.12 -2.22 -1.52
C ALA A 152 10.21 -0.80 -0.97
N LEU A 153 9.59 -0.54 0.17
CA LEU A 153 9.68 0.76 0.85
C LEU A 153 11.11 1.09 1.22
N GLN A 154 11.85 0.12 1.76
CA GLN A 154 13.26 0.31 2.11
C GLN A 154 14.11 0.60 0.88
N ILE A 155 13.96 -0.18 -0.18
CA ILE A 155 14.70 0.00 -1.44
C ILE A 155 14.43 1.39 -2.04
N SER A 156 13.16 1.76 -2.15
CA SER A 156 12.74 3.01 -2.77
C SER A 156 13.19 4.23 -1.97
N ASN A 157 13.03 4.21 -0.65
CA ASN A 157 13.42 5.32 0.21
C ASN A 157 14.93 5.47 0.29
N SER A 158 15.69 4.37 0.36
CA SER A 158 17.15 4.42 0.35
C SER A 158 17.68 5.01 -0.95
N ALA A 159 17.14 4.58 -2.09
CA ALA A 159 17.54 5.12 -3.40
C ALA A 159 17.22 6.62 -3.52
N TRP A 160 16.10 7.04 -2.99
CA TRP A 160 15.70 8.45 -2.95
C TRP A 160 16.67 9.29 -2.12
N GLU A 161 17.04 8.81 -0.94
CA GLU A 161 17.99 9.48 -0.05
C GLU A 161 19.39 9.58 -0.66
N GLU A 162 19.88 8.49 -1.27
CA GLU A 162 21.17 8.47 -1.98
C GLU A 162 21.19 9.48 -3.12
N ASN A 163 20.14 9.54 -3.92
CA ASN A 163 20.04 10.49 -5.02
C ASN A 163 20.03 11.94 -4.50
N THR A 164 19.35 12.20 -3.41
CA THR A 164 19.33 13.52 -2.77
C THR A 164 20.72 13.89 -2.24
N ALA A 165 21.41 12.94 -1.61
CA ALA A 165 22.76 13.15 -1.11
C ALA A 165 23.73 13.50 -2.23
N LEU A 166 23.69 12.76 -3.34
CA LEU A 166 24.53 13.03 -4.52
C LEU A 166 24.24 14.41 -5.14
N ALA A 167 22.97 14.79 -5.22
CA ALA A 167 22.57 16.10 -5.72
C ALA A 167 23.10 17.23 -4.83
N ASN A 168 23.16 17.03 -3.51
CA ASN A 168 23.68 18.02 -2.57
C ASN A 168 25.22 18.12 -2.60
N GLU A 169 25.91 17.06 -3.00
CA GLU A 169 27.36 17.05 -3.15
C GLU A 169 27.82 17.71 -4.47
N ALA A 170 26.98 17.68 -5.49
CA ALA A 170 27.28 18.28 -6.77
C ALA A 170 27.12 19.80 -6.74
#